data_94dbd78e1ae3fa7781e34d16f1357f37
#
_entry.id   94dbd78e1ae3fa7781e34d16f1357f37
#
_cell.length_a   1.000
_cell.length_b   1.000
_cell.length_c   1.000
_cell.angle_alpha   90.00
_cell.angle_beta   90.00
_cell.angle_gamma   90.00
#
_symmetry.space_group_name_H-M   'P 1'
#
loop_
_entity.id
_entity.type
_entity.pdbx_description
1 polymer ?
#
loop_
_entity_poly.entity_id
_entity_poly.type
_entity_poly.pdbx_seq_one_letter_code
_entity_poly.pdbx_strand_id
1 'polypeptide(L)'
;MKNMKSKLIIAGLAVLVLGGGGYYYWNQGKKNEVSFKEFTLKRGNLEVTILATGTVQPENRLEIKAPVAGRMDQVLVKEGQKVSKGQVIAVMSSTERAAMLDAAKAKGEEEYKRWLDLYLPTPIMAPISGTIILRSVEPGQTFTNTDAILTMSDRLTVKAQVDETDISQIKLNEAAEIVLDAYPGEKIKAKADQIAFDSKTVNSVTTYIVDVLPDGPAPAYMRSGMTANVTFYVTQKKDILLVANEALKVQNGATVLLVKSPDGKPVTREIKVGMSDGKFSEILDGVEEGEVAMVAQVRLSNEKRATNPFSPMGGRTPTKRSGGPSQ
;
A
#
# COMPACT_ATOMS: atom_id res chain seq x y z
N MET A 1 -20.23 -76.97 43.59
CA MET A 1 -19.63 -75.60 43.66
C MET A 1 -19.01 -75.10 42.36
N LYS A 2 -19.03 -75.84 41.25
CA LYS A 2 -18.39 -75.42 39.96
C LYS A 2 -19.24 -74.55 39.05
N ASN A 3 -20.56 -74.54 39.18
CA ASN A 3 -21.49 -73.83 38.29
C ASN A 3 -21.82 -72.38 38.76
N MET A 4 -21.45 -71.99 39.97
CA MET A 4 -21.81 -70.67 40.48
C MET A 4 -20.77 -69.59 40.05
N LYS A 5 -19.47 -69.98 39.89
CA LYS A 5 -18.42 -69.06 39.39
C LYS A 5 -18.59 -68.73 37.92
N SER A 6 -19.07 -69.66 37.08
CA SER A 6 -19.30 -69.37 35.64
C SER A 6 -20.44 -68.39 35.42
N LYS A 7 -21.52 -68.49 36.23
CA LYS A 7 -22.68 -67.58 36.13
C LYS A 7 -22.36 -66.14 36.55
N LEU A 8 -21.45 -65.96 37.54
CA LEU A 8 -20.95 -64.65 37.98
C LEU A 8 -20.06 -64.00 36.93
N ILE A 9 -19.24 -64.78 36.20
CA ILE A 9 -18.38 -64.26 35.13
C ILE A 9 -19.26 -63.81 33.93
N ILE A 10 -20.26 -64.54 33.57
CA ILE A 10 -21.18 -64.18 32.45
C ILE A 10 -22.02 -62.95 32.82
N ALA A 11 -22.46 -62.80 34.07
CA ALA A 11 -23.20 -61.61 34.51
C ALA A 11 -22.30 -60.37 34.51
N GLY A 12 -21.02 -60.49 34.89
CA GLY A 12 -20.02 -59.41 34.85
C GLY A 12 -19.74 -58.96 33.40
N LEU A 13 -19.62 -59.92 32.48
CA LEU A 13 -19.42 -59.60 31.04
C LEU A 13 -20.63 -58.92 30.41
N ALA A 14 -21.85 -59.33 30.78
CA ALA A 14 -23.07 -58.71 30.32
C ALA A 14 -23.21 -57.23 30.80
N VAL A 15 -22.83 -56.93 32.05
CA VAL A 15 -22.83 -55.57 32.58
C VAL A 15 -21.79 -54.69 31.88
N LEU A 16 -20.61 -55.23 31.56
CA LEU A 16 -19.58 -54.51 30.79
C LEU A 16 -20.01 -54.22 29.36
N VAL A 17 -20.69 -55.15 28.68
CA VAL A 17 -21.18 -54.95 27.32
C VAL A 17 -22.35 -53.97 27.30
N LEU A 18 -23.28 -54.05 28.26
CA LEU A 18 -24.41 -53.12 28.35
C LEU A 18 -23.97 -51.73 28.80
N GLY A 19 -23.04 -51.64 29.75
CA GLY A 19 -22.45 -50.34 30.20
C GLY A 19 -21.60 -49.69 29.12
N GLY A 20 -20.75 -50.45 28.44
CA GLY A 20 -19.93 -49.97 27.33
C GLY A 20 -20.76 -49.57 26.09
N GLY A 21 -21.78 -50.37 25.75
CA GLY A 21 -22.71 -50.06 24.67
C GLY A 21 -23.58 -48.83 24.95
N GLY A 22 -24.07 -48.67 26.18
CA GLY A 22 -24.81 -47.49 26.64
C GLY A 22 -23.97 -46.24 26.65
N TYR A 23 -22.71 -46.33 27.13
CA TYR A 23 -21.77 -45.21 27.09
C TYR A 23 -21.39 -44.80 25.65
N TYR A 24 -21.18 -45.78 24.76
CA TYR A 24 -20.89 -45.53 23.34
C TYR A 24 -22.09 -44.86 22.64
N TYR A 25 -23.32 -45.32 22.89
CA TYR A 25 -24.54 -44.74 22.33
C TYR A 25 -24.81 -43.31 22.86
N TRP A 26 -24.54 -43.09 24.14
CA TRP A 26 -24.70 -41.75 24.75
C TRP A 26 -23.63 -40.77 24.30
N ASN A 27 -22.41 -41.23 24.02
CA ASN A 27 -21.32 -40.38 23.52
C ASN A 27 -21.46 -40.09 22.02
N GLN A 28 -22.15 -40.92 21.22
CA GLN A 28 -22.45 -40.61 19.82
C GLN A 28 -23.48 -39.50 19.65
N GLY A 29 -24.22 -39.12 20.68
CA GLY A 29 -25.28 -38.10 20.64
C GLY A 29 -24.76 -36.63 20.68
N LYS A 30 -23.47 -36.40 20.87
CA LYS A 30 -22.89 -35.03 20.79
C LYS A 30 -22.69 -34.64 19.33
N LYS A 31 -23.80 -34.35 18.64
CA LYS A 31 -23.75 -33.64 17.37
C LYS A 31 -23.02 -32.29 17.61
N ASN A 32 -21.98 -32.06 16.87
CA ASN A 32 -21.34 -30.73 16.80
C ASN A 32 -22.44 -29.72 16.48
N GLU A 33 -22.82 -28.91 17.45
CA GLU A 33 -23.72 -27.78 17.22
C GLU A 33 -22.98 -26.80 16.31
N VAL A 34 -23.37 -26.77 15.04
CA VAL A 34 -22.93 -25.79 14.09
C VAL A 34 -23.58 -24.48 14.53
N SER A 35 -22.79 -23.60 15.12
CA SER A 35 -23.25 -22.24 15.40
C SER A 35 -23.23 -21.43 14.11
N PHE A 36 -24.28 -20.66 13.87
CA PHE A 36 -24.36 -19.75 12.73
C PHE A 36 -24.17 -18.31 13.20
N LYS A 37 -23.34 -17.56 12.48
CA LYS A 37 -23.25 -16.12 12.61
C LYS A 37 -24.23 -15.52 11.60
N GLU A 38 -25.11 -14.67 12.08
CA GLU A 38 -26.17 -14.06 11.27
C GLU A 38 -25.73 -12.67 10.79
N PHE A 39 -25.97 -12.38 9.51
CA PHE A 39 -25.73 -11.09 8.87
C PHE A 39 -27.00 -10.65 8.15
N THR A 40 -27.56 -9.53 8.54
CA THR A 40 -28.67 -8.93 7.80
C THR A 40 -28.17 -8.27 6.53
N LEU A 41 -28.75 -8.66 5.38
CA LEU A 41 -28.47 -8.04 4.11
C LEU A 41 -29.01 -6.60 4.08
N LYS A 42 -28.13 -5.64 3.81
CA LYS A 42 -28.47 -4.21 3.80
C LYS A 42 -27.93 -3.57 2.54
N ARG A 43 -28.59 -2.50 2.13
CA ARG A 43 -28.03 -1.64 1.09
C ARG A 43 -26.92 -0.79 1.65
N GLY A 44 -25.92 -0.54 0.84
CA GLY A 44 -24.78 0.27 1.19
C GLY A 44 -24.01 0.73 -0.03
N ASN A 45 -22.93 1.45 0.23
CA ASN A 45 -22.01 1.88 -0.81
C ASN A 45 -20.85 0.90 -0.90
N LEU A 46 -20.47 0.52 -2.12
CA LEU A 46 -19.30 -0.31 -2.40
C LEU A 46 -18.29 0.52 -3.16
N GLU A 47 -17.09 0.60 -2.62
CA GLU A 47 -15.96 1.26 -3.27
C GLU A 47 -14.90 0.20 -3.59
N VAL A 48 -14.63 0.01 -4.87
CA VAL A 48 -13.55 -0.86 -5.32
C VAL A 48 -12.31 -0.01 -5.49
N THR A 49 -11.28 -0.32 -4.74
CA THR A 49 -10.01 0.40 -4.75
C THR A 49 -8.86 -0.50 -5.12
N ILE A 50 -7.91 0.03 -5.87
CA ILE A 50 -6.64 -0.63 -6.19
C ILE A 50 -5.54 0.10 -5.44
N LEU A 51 -4.74 -0.66 -4.70
CA LEU A 51 -3.58 -0.16 -3.97
C LEU A 51 -2.32 -0.40 -4.78
N ALA A 52 -1.52 0.65 -4.94
CA ALA A 52 -0.24 0.57 -5.61
C ALA A 52 0.82 1.32 -4.80
N THR A 53 2.06 0.86 -4.87
CA THR A 53 3.20 1.57 -4.31
C THR A 53 3.91 2.35 -5.40
N GLY A 54 4.47 3.49 -5.04
CA GLY A 54 5.16 4.33 -6.01
C GLY A 54 6.24 5.19 -5.39
N THR A 55 6.89 5.95 -6.25
CA THR A 55 7.89 6.93 -5.85
C THR A 55 7.56 8.29 -6.45
N VAL A 56 7.75 9.32 -5.64
CA VAL A 56 7.65 10.71 -6.10
C VAL A 56 8.79 10.99 -7.06
N GLN A 57 8.48 11.40 -8.28
CA GLN A 57 9.46 11.78 -9.27
C GLN A 57 9.07 13.08 -9.95
N PRO A 58 10.04 13.85 -10.46
CA PRO A 58 9.73 14.96 -11.36
C PRO A 58 9.12 14.39 -12.65
N GLU A 59 8.03 14.98 -13.10
CA GLU A 59 7.43 14.60 -14.38
C GLU A 59 8.42 14.86 -15.53
N ASN A 60 8.93 16.09 -15.61
CA ASN A 60 9.99 16.47 -16.53
C ASN A 60 11.22 16.84 -15.73
N ARG A 61 12.26 16.02 -15.84
CA ARG A 61 13.57 16.31 -15.25
C ARG A 61 14.42 17.00 -16.29
N LEU A 62 14.62 18.32 -16.13
CA LEU A 62 15.39 19.11 -17.04
C LEU A 62 16.77 19.45 -16.44
N GLU A 63 17.82 18.98 -17.09
CA GLU A 63 19.20 19.31 -16.76
C GLU A 63 19.60 20.61 -17.48
N ILE A 64 19.96 21.63 -16.68
CA ILE A 64 20.44 22.90 -17.18
C ILE A 64 21.95 22.80 -17.32
N LYS A 65 22.42 22.93 -18.54
CA LYS A 65 23.85 22.92 -18.88
C LYS A 65 24.33 24.31 -19.25
N ALA A 66 25.61 24.54 -19.06
CA ALA A 66 26.22 25.80 -19.50
C ALA A 66 26.38 25.86 -21.03
N PRO A 67 26.22 27.05 -21.62
CA PRO A 67 26.45 27.22 -23.05
C PRO A 67 27.91 26.98 -23.47
N VAL A 68 28.84 27.23 -22.55
CA VAL A 68 30.29 27.04 -22.76
C VAL A 68 30.95 26.52 -21.48
N ALA A 69 32.11 25.89 -21.61
CA ALA A 69 32.91 25.49 -20.45
C ALA A 69 33.37 26.74 -19.67
N GLY A 70 33.53 26.62 -18.35
CA GLY A 70 33.92 27.73 -17.53
C GLY A 70 33.98 27.45 -16.02
N ARG A 71 33.93 28.55 -15.25
CA ARG A 71 33.90 28.54 -13.79
C ARG A 71 32.59 29.18 -13.30
N MET A 72 31.99 28.58 -12.28
CA MET A 72 30.81 29.13 -11.64
C MET A 72 31.20 30.32 -10.76
N ASP A 73 30.68 31.51 -11.08
CA ASP A 73 30.92 32.70 -10.26
C ASP A 73 29.94 32.70 -9.07
N GLN A 74 28.66 32.56 -9.33
CA GLN A 74 27.61 32.57 -8.31
C GLN A 74 26.43 31.65 -8.69
N VAL A 75 25.85 31.00 -7.70
CA VAL A 75 24.55 30.30 -7.82
C VAL A 75 23.53 31.09 -7.00
N LEU A 76 22.50 31.63 -7.67
CA LEU A 76 21.54 32.57 -7.09
C LEU A 76 20.31 31.89 -6.51
N VAL A 77 20.22 30.56 -6.67
CA VAL A 77 19.05 29.75 -6.26
C VAL A 77 19.47 28.60 -5.35
N LYS A 78 18.52 28.15 -4.54
CA LYS A 78 18.67 26.98 -3.63
C LYS A 78 17.82 25.80 -4.11
N GLU A 79 18.20 24.61 -3.69
CA GLU A 79 17.37 23.43 -3.88
C GLU A 79 16.00 23.61 -3.18
N GLY A 80 14.93 23.17 -3.84
CA GLY A 80 13.56 23.40 -3.41
C GLY A 80 12.97 24.78 -3.75
N GLN A 81 13.76 25.70 -4.31
CA GLN A 81 13.29 27.02 -4.70
C GLN A 81 12.51 26.98 -6.01
N LYS A 82 11.35 27.64 -6.03
CA LYS A 82 10.58 27.89 -7.26
C LYS A 82 11.19 29.01 -8.06
N VAL A 83 11.32 28.82 -9.36
CA VAL A 83 11.86 29.79 -10.32
C VAL A 83 10.90 29.97 -11.49
N SER A 84 10.92 31.15 -12.09
CA SER A 84 10.13 31.45 -13.29
C SER A 84 10.99 31.33 -14.54
N LYS A 85 10.36 31.01 -15.68
CA LYS A 85 11.03 31.03 -16.98
C LYS A 85 11.72 32.36 -17.24
N GLY A 86 13.00 32.33 -17.65
CA GLY A 86 13.83 33.51 -17.90
C GLY A 86 14.46 34.12 -16.66
N GLN A 87 14.20 33.61 -15.45
CA GLN A 87 14.87 34.04 -14.23
C GLN A 87 16.35 33.66 -14.27
N VAL A 88 17.27 34.60 -13.92
CA VAL A 88 18.68 34.28 -13.75
C VAL A 88 18.86 33.43 -12.50
N ILE A 89 19.41 32.23 -12.68
CA ILE A 89 19.58 31.21 -11.64
C ILE A 89 21.02 31.01 -11.22
N ALA A 90 21.96 31.33 -12.14
CA ALA A 90 23.40 31.31 -11.85
C ALA A 90 24.13 32.27 -12.78
N VAL A 91 25.37 32.57 -12.43
CA VAL A 91 26.26 33.44 -13.18
C VAL A 91 27.61 32.74 -13.32
N MET A 92 28.13 32.68 -14.55
CA MET A 92 29.39 32.00 -14.88
C MET A 92 30.38 32.88 -15.63
N SER A 93 31.64 32.52 -15.53
CA SER A 93 32.72 33.00 -16.39
C SER A 93 33.12 31.89 -17.38
N SER A 94 33.30 32.23 -18.66
CA SER A 94 33.98 31.32 -19.60
C SER A 94 35.41 31.05 -19.10
N THR A 95 36.01 29.96 -19.60
CA THR A 95 37.39 29.60 -19.27
C THR A 95 38.35 30.74 -19.55
N GLU A 96 38.16 31.46 -20.69
CA GLU A 96 38.98 32.59 -21.09
C GLU A 96 38.78 33.77 -20.13
N ARG A 97 37.52 34.14 -19.82
CA ARG A 97 37.22 35.19 -18.88
C ARG A 97 37.81 34.89 -17.49
N ALA A 98 37.69 33.68 -17.01
CA ALA A 98 38.23 33.27 -15.72
C ALA A 98 39.76 33.42 -15.68
N ALA A 99 40.46 32.96 -16.73
CA ALA A 99 41.92 33.11 -16.83
C ALA A 99 42.38 34.59 -16.89
N MET A 100 41.65 35.45 -17.63
CA MET A 100 41.94 36.89 -17.71
C MET A 100 41.74 37.57 -16.36
N LEU A 101 40.67 37.24 -15.63
CA LEU A 101 40.41 37.80 -14.29
C LEU A 101 41.45 37.34 -13.27
N ASP A 102 41.87 36.09 -13.32
CA ASP A 102 42.92 35.57 -12.42
C ASP A 102 44.25 36.22 -12.70
N ALA A 103 44.63 36.45 -13.99
CA ALA A 103 45.82 37.21 -14.38
C ALA A 103 45.73 38.68 -13.96
N ALA A 104 44.56 39.32 -14.11
CA ALA A 104 44.36 40.72 -13.69
C ALA A 104 44.47 40.87 -12.18
N LYS A 105 43.92 39.91 -11.42
CA LYS A 105 44.01 39.88 -9.95
C LYS A 105 45.46 39.79 -9.46
N ALA A 106 46.30 39.03 -10.17
CA ALA A 106 47.73 38.95 -9.85
C ALA A 106 48.49 40.29 -10.10
N LYS A 107 47.94 41.18 -10.97
CA LYS A 107 48.50 42.51 -11.24
C LYS A 107 48.03 43.58 -10.27
N GLY A 108 46.97 43.37 -9.53
CA GLY A 108 46.46 44.29 -8.52
C GLY A 108 44.97 44.58 -8.66
N GLU A 109 44.38 45.19 -7.61
CA GLU A 109 42.93 45.37 -7.46
C GLU A 109 42.33 46.33 -8.50
N GLU A 110 43.09 47.35 -8.93
CA GLU A 110 42.60 48.30 -9.94
C GLU A 110 42.45 47.65 -11.33
N GLU A 111 43.43 46.83 -11.70
CA GLU A 111 43.40 46.10 -12.95
C GLU A 111 42.27 45.05 -12.94
N TYR A 112 42.10 44.37 -11.80
CA TYR A 112 41.02 43.41 -11.63
C TYR A 112 39.64 44.05 -11.79
N LYS A 113 39.38 45.22 -11.17
CA LYS A 113 38.12 45.96 -11.32
C LYS A 113 37.87 46.39 -12.76
N ARG A 114 38.90 46.88 -13.46
CA ARG A 114 38.81 47.27 -14.87
C ARG A 114 38.35 46.08 -15.74
N TRP A 115 38.88 44.88 -15.50
CA TRP A 115 38.52 43.71 -16.25
C TRP A 115 37.13 43.19 -15.89
N LEU A 116 36.68 43.30 -14.66
CA LEU A 116 35.32 42.98 -14.24
C LEU A 116 34.29 43.85 -14.97
N ASP A 117 34.54 45.12 -15.12
CA ASP A 117 33.63 46.05 -15.80
C ASP A 117 33.64 45.88 -17.32
N LEU A 118 34.76 45.49 -17.90
CA LEU A 118 34.90 45.30 -19.33
C LEU A 118 34.33 43.99 -19.84
N TYR A 119 34.46 42.92 -19.05
CA TYR A 119 33.99 41.56 -19.42
C TYR A 119 32.88 41.11 -18.45
N LEU A 120 31.65 41.32 -18.85
CA LEU A 120 30.49 40.89 -18.07
C LEU A 120 30.40 39.38 -17.96
N PRO A 121 29.95 38.85 -16.80
CA PRO A 121 29.72 37.40 -16.65
C PRO A 121 28.52 36.94 -17.47
N THR A 122 28.50 35.67 -17.79
CA THR A 122 27.38 35.05 -18.54
C THR A 122 26.28 34.60 -17.58
N PRO A 123 25.05 35.12 -17.71
CA PRO A 123 23.94 34.66 -16.90
C PRO A 123 23.40 33.32 -17.42
N ILE A 124 23.08 32.41 -16.50
CA ILE A 124 22.35 31.19 -16.79
C ILE A 124 20.92 31.42 -16.35
N MET A 125 19.97 31.21 -17.28
CA MET A 125 18.55 31.46 -17.05
C MET A 125 17.77 30.17 -17.00
N ALA A 126 16.69 30.12 -16.22
CA ALA A 126 15.75 29.03 -16.18
C ALA A 126 14.97 28.92 -17.52
N PRO A 127 15.05 27.80 -18.24
CA PRO A 127 14.36 27.63 -19.54
C PRO A 127 12.85 27.44 -19.40
N ILE A 128 12.39 26.96 -18.25
CA ILE A 128 10.98 26.77 -17.90
C ILE A 128 10.71 27.34 -16.50
N SER A 129 9.43 27.48 -16.13
CA SER A 129 9.05 27.71 -14.73
C SER A 129 8.96 26.37 -13.99
N GLY A 130 9.44 26.33 -12.75
CA GLY A 130 9.46 25.07 -11.98
C GLY A 130 10.21 25.20 -10.67
N THR A 131 10.66 24.06 -10.14
CA THR A 131 11.40 23.96 -8.88
C THR A 131 12.80 23.41 -9.13
N ILE A 132 13.81 24.00 -8.52
CA ILE A 132 15.18 23.46 -8.54
C ILE A 132 15.22 22.22 -7.64
N ILE A 133 15.59 21.07 -8.22
CA ILE A 133 15.65 19.80 -7.48
C ILE A 133 17.07 19.41 -7.07
N LEU A 134 18.06 19.81 -7.85
CA LEU A 134 19.46 19.49 -7.57
C LEU A 134 20.38 20.63 -8.02
N ARG A 135 21.38 20.91 -7.21
CA ARG A 135 22.49 21.81 -7.53
C ARG A 135 23.77 20.99 -7.61
N SER A 136 24.29 20.82 -8.82
CA SER A 136 25.46 19.96 -9.10
C SER A 136 26.77 20.69 -9.07
N VAL A 137 26.76 22.05 -9.14
CA VAL A 137 27.97 22.89 -9.23
C VAL A 137 27.91 24.00 -8.18
N GLU A 138 29.03 24.18 -7.48
CA GLU A 138 29.21 25.22 -6.44
C GLU A 138 29.99 26.41 -6.98
N PRO A 139 29.84 27.63 -6.36
CA PRO A 139 30.65 28.77 -6.71
C PRO A 139 32.15 28.47 -6.61
N GLY A 140 32.92 28.91 -7.63
CA GLY A 140 34.34 28.62 -7.77
C GLY A 140 34.70 27.32 -8.48
N GLN A 141 33.76 26.43 -8.67
CA GLN A 141 33.99 25.15 -9.36
C GLN A 141 34.01 25.32 -10.88
N THR A 142 34.91 24.60 -11.55
CA THR A 142 35.00 24.53 -13.01
C THR A 142 34.13 23.40 -13.53
N PHE A 143 33.55 23.58 -14.71
CA PHE A 143 32.68 22.61 -15.38
C PHE A 143 32.87 22.70 -16.91
N THR A 144 32.44 21.66 -17.59
CA THR A 144 32.35 21.56 -19.05
C THR A 144 30.93 21.87 -19.54
N ASN A 145 30.78 22.06 -20.85
CA ASN A 145 29.44 22.27 -21.46
C ASN A 145 28.55 21.00 -21.46
N THR A 146 29.09 19.84 -21.10
CA THR A 146 28.33 18.57 -20.94
C THR A 146 27.79 18.39 -19.55
N ASP A 147 28.35 19.06 -18.56
CA ASP A 147 28.00 18.95 -17.15
C ASP A 147 26.66 19.63 -16.86
N ALA A 148 25.80 18.95 -16.14
CA ALA A 148 24.57 19.54 -15.61
C ALA A 148 24.93 20.46 -14.42
N ILE A 149 24.64 21.75 -14.52
CA ILE A 149 24.86 22.73 -13.45
C ILE A 149 23.78 22.66 -12.39
N LEU A 150 22.54 22.64 -12.87
CA LEU A 150 21.32 22.59 -12.07
C LEU A 150 20.35 21.60 -12.71
N THR A 151 19.54 20.98 -11.90
CA THR A 151 18.40 20.18 -12.38
C THR A 151 17.12 20.79 -11.86
N MET A 152 16.14 20.95 -12.72
CA MET A 152 14.84 21.47 -12.36
C MET A 152 13.70 20.57 -12.83
N SER A 153 12.54 20.74 -12.21
CA SER A 153 11.30 20.09 -12.59
C SER A 153 10.19 21.12 -12.70
N ASP A 154 9.28 20.89 -13.62
CA ASP A 154 8.03 21.66 -13.70
C ASP A 154 7.08 21.28 -12.57
N ARG A 155 6.84 19.99 -12.36
CA ARG A 155 5.96 19.45 -11.31
C ARG A 155 6.42 18.07 -10.83
N LEU A 156 5.95 17.70 -9.63
CA LEU A 156 6.18 16.37 -9.07
C LEU A 156 4.95 15.49 -9.30
N THR A 157 5.20 14.26 -9.73
CA THR A 157 4.20 13.20 -9.87
C THR A 157 4.59 12.00 -9.02
N VAL A 158 3.66 11.08 -8.78
CA VAL A 158 3.97 9.78 -8.19
C VAL A 158 3.90 8.73 -9.29
N LYS A 159 5.01 8.04 -9.54
CA LYS A 159 5.06 6.90 -10.43
C LYS A 159 4.66 5.66 -9.66
N ALA A 160 3.37 5.32 -9.75
CA ALA A 160 2.78 4.16 -9.10
C ALA A 160 3.01 2.89 -9.92
N GLN A 161 3.40 1.80 -9.26
CA GLN A 161 3.57 0.48 -9.88
C GLN A 161 2.30 -0.32 -9.64
N VAL A 162 1.56 -0.58 -10.71
CA VAL A 162 0.29 -1.31 -10.70
C VAL A 162 0.50 -2.68 -11.32
N ASP A 163 -0.06 -3.71 -10.71
CA ASP A 163 0.01 -5.09 -11.22
C ASP A 163 -0.73 -5.22 -12.56
N GLU A 164 -0.26 -6.12 -13.44
CA GLU A 164 -0.88 -6.42 -14.73
C GLU A 164 -2.35 -6.85 -14.59
N THR A 165 -2.69 -7.53 -13.50
CA THR A 165 -4.06 -7.97 -13.22
C THR A 165 -5.03 -6.82 -12.97
N ASP A 166 -4.54 -5.70 -12.45
CA ASP A 166 -5.35 -4.58 -11.99
C ASP A 166 -5.37 -3.40 -12.96
N ILE A 167 -4.35 -3.29 -13.82
CA ILE A 167 -4.21 -2.14 -14.74
C ILE A 167 -5.40 -1.95 -15.66
N SER A 168 -6.07 -3.04 -16.05
CA SER A 168 -7.26 -2.99 -16.92
C SER A 168 -8.44 -2.23 -16.32
N GLN A 169 -8.47 -2.09 -15.00
CA GLN A 169 -9.53 -1.43 -14.26
C GLN A 169 -9.26 0.08 -14.08
N ILE A 170 -7.99 0.53 -14.18
CA ILE A 170 -7.60 1.93 -14.02
C ILE A 170 -7.75 2.66 -15.34
N LYS A 171 -8.42 3.82 -15.30
CA LYS A 171 -8.63 4.69 -16.46
C LYS A 171 -7.88 6.00 -16.31
N LEU A 172 -7.63 6.66 -17.42
CA LEU A 172 -7.11 8.03 -17.43
C LEU A 172 -8.08 8.96 -16.70
N ASN A 173 -7.54 9.88 -15.89
CA ASN A 173 -8.26 10.79 -15.00
C ASN A 173 -9.03 10.10 -13.87
N GLU A 174 -8.76 8.81 -13.59
CA GLU A 174 -9.33 8.12 -12.44
C GLU A 174 -8.89 8.80 -11.14
N ALA A 175 -9.85 8.97 -10.23
CA ALA A 175 -9.56 9.59 -8.93
C ALA A 175 -8.62 8.70 -8.11
N ALA A 176 -7.61 9.31 -7.51
CA ALA A 176 -6.65 8.64 -6.67
C ALA A 176 -6.34 9.44 -5.42
N GLU A 177 -5.82 8.77 -4.41
CA GLU A 177 -5.31 9.35 -3.18
C GLU A 177 -3.86 8.93 -2.99
N ILE A 178 -2.99 9.90 -2.77
CA ILE A 178 -1.58 9.67 -2.49
C ILE A 178 -1.34 9.86 -1.00
N VAL A 179 -0.69 8.90 -0.36
CA VAL A 179 -0.20 8.99 1.02
C VAL A 179 1.30 8.72 1.00
N LEU A 180 2.08 9.72 1.41
CA LEU A 180 3.54 9.60 1.50
C LEU A 180 3.90 8.80 2.77
N ASP A 181 4.86 7.88 2.68
CA ASP A 181 5.31 7.09 3.84
C ASP A 181 5.87 7.97 4.96
N ALA A 182 6.50 9.09 4.60
CA ALA A 182 7.01 10.07 5.56
C ALA A 182 5.90 10.89 6.26
N TYR A 183 4.68 10.93 5.70
CA TYR A 183 3.54 11.71 6.19
C TYR A 183 2.25 10.91 6.12
N PRO A 184 2.09 9.84 6.92
CA PRO A 184 0.97 8.88 6.80
C PRO A 184 -0.40 9.48 7.18
N GLY A 185 -0.41 10.64 7.85
CA GLY A 185 -1.65 11.35 8.21
C GLY A 185 -2.16 12.31 7.12
N GLU A 186 -1.36 12.57 6.08
CA GLU A 186 -1.66 13.56 5.05
C GLU A 186 -2.10 12.86 3.76
N LYS A 187 -3.37 13.04 3.40
CA LYS A 187 -3.97 12.50 2.19
C LYS A 187 -3.98 13.55 1.10
N ILE A 188 -3.33 13.27 -0.01
CA ILE A 188 -3.22 14.16 -1.15
C ILE A 188 -4.16 13.64 -2.24
N LYS A 189 -5.18 14.42 -2.59
CA LYS A 189 -6.05 14.10 -3.72
C LYS A 189 -5.26 14.20 -5.01
N ALA A 190 -5.48 13.23 -5.89
CA ALA A 190 -4.74 13.09 -7.12
C ALA A 190 -5.59 12.40 -8.19
N LYS A 191 -5.04 12.27 -9.38
CA LYS A 191 -5.65 11.54 -10.49
C LYS A 191 -4.60 10.81 -11.30
N ALA A 192 -4.99 9.72 -11.96
CA ALA A 192 -4.17 9.03 -12.95
C ALA A 192 -4.03 9.91 -14.20
N ASP A 193 -2.82 10.44 -14.43
CA ASP A 193 -2.55 11.35 -15.55
C ASP A 193 -2.10 10.58 -16.79
N GLN A 194 -1.24 9.58 -16.61
CA GLN A 194 -0.72 8.76 -17.70
C GLN A 194 -0.57 7.30 -17.26
N ILE A 195 -0.86 6.38 -18.17
CA ILE A 195 -0.59 4.95 -18.01
C ILE A 195 0.49 4.58 -19.03
N ALA A 196 1.61 4.03 -18.56
CA ALA A 196 2.69 3.63 -19.45
C ALA A 196 2.26 2.48 -20.37
N PHE A 197 2.66 2.54 -21.64
CA PHE A 197 2.42 1.46 -22.60
C PHE A 197 3.38 0.29 -22.41
N ASP A 198 4.54 0.54 -21.83
CA ASP A 198 5.58 -0.47 -21.60
C ASP A 198 5.54 -0.98 -20.17
N SER A 199 5.62 -2.29 -20.01
CA SER A 199 5.63 -2.93 -18.70
C SER A 199 7.06 -3.00 -18.14
N LYS A 200 7.16 -3.09 -16.82
CA LYS A 200 8.40 -3.37 -16.11
C LYS A 200 8.24 -4.62 -15.26
N THR A 201 9.21 -5.51 -15.36
CA THR A 201 9.25 -6.68 -14.49
C THR A 201 10.07 -6.35 -13.24
N VAL A 202 9.43 -6.36 -12.10
CA VAL A 202 10.06 -6.14 -10.79
C VAL A 202 9.83 -7.38 -9.94
N ASN A 203 10.90 -8.01 -9.47
CA ASN A 203 10.83 -9.25 -8.66
C ASN A 203 9.98 -10.37 -9.32
N SER A 204 10.11 -10.54 -10.64
CA SER A 204 9.35 -11.50 -11.44
C SER A 204 7.83 -11.24 -11.53
N VAL A 205 7.38 -10.04 -11.14
CA VAL A 205 6.00 -9.58 -11.33
C VAL A 205 5.99 -8.52 -12.42
N THR A 206 5.09 -8.67 -13.38
CA THR A 206 4.87 -7.68 -14.43
C THR A 206 4.03 -6.55 -13.90
N THR A 207 4.56 -5.33 -13.93
CA THR A 207 3.87 -4.12 -13.47
C THR A 207 3.86 -3.04 -14.54
N TYR A 208 2.85 -2.20 -14.51
CA TYR A 208 2.75 -1.00 -15.35
C TYR A 208 2.91 0.25 -14.49
N ILE A 209 3.56 1.26 -15.04
CA ILE A 209 3.72 2.54 -14.34
C ILE A 209 2.52 3.41 -14.67
N VAL A 210 1.87 3.89 -13.61
CA VAL A 210 0.82 4.91 -13.70
C VAL A 210 1.36 6.19 -13.08
N ASP A 211 1.42 7.25 -13.88
CA ASP A 211 1.79 8.57 -13.38
C ASP A 211 0.57 9.22 -12.71
N VAL A 212 0.69 9.49 -11.43
CA VAL A 212 -0.38 10.04 -10.60
C VAL A 212 -0.04 11.46 -10.22
N LEU A 213 -0.86 12.39 -10.68
CA LEU A 213 -0.66 13.81 -10.51
C LEU A 213 -1.54 14.33 -9.37
N PRO A 214 -0.97 15.05 -8.37
CA PRO A 214 -1.74 15.74 -7.35
C PRO A 214 -2.72 16.74 -7.95
N ASP A 215 -3.93 16.83 -7.39
CA ASP A 215 -4.90 17.86 -7.73
C ASP A 215 -4.43 19.22 -7.19
N GLY A 216 -3.86 20.03 -8.06
CA GLY A 216 -3.28 21.33 -7.70
C GLY A 216 -1.76 21.28 -7.43
N PRO A 217 -1.19 22.33 -6.78
CA PRO A 217 0.22 22.41 -6.53
C PRO A 217 0.67 21.34 -5.52
N ALA A 218 1.75 20.63 -5.84
CA ALA A 218 2.34 19.66 -4.92
C ALA A 218 2.66 20.32 -3.55
N PRO A 219 2.35 19.64 -2.44
CA PRO A 219 2.64 20.14 -1.10
C PRO A 219 4.14 20.42 -0.91
N ALA A 220 4.46 21.44 -0.11
CA ALA A 220 5.85 21.87 0.09
C ALA A 220 6.74 20.80 0.76
N TYR A 221 6.13 19.84 1.45
CA TYR A 221 6.84 18.71 2.07
C TYR A 221 7.09 17.54 1.11
N MET A 222 6.41 17.50 -0.04
CA MET A 222 6.60 16.45 -1.05
C MET A 222 7.93 16.65 -1.77
N ARG A 223 8.78 15.63 -1.74
CA ARG A 223 10.13 15.67 -2.34
C ARG A 223 10.33 14.50 -3.29
N SER A 224 11.14 14.75 -4.32
CA SER A 224 11.59 13.69 -5.24
C SER A 224 12.32 12.59 -4.47
N GLY A 225 12.03 11.33 -4.81
CA GLY A 225 12.59 10.15 -4.16
C GLY A 225 11.79 9.60 -2.96
N MET A 226 10.75 10.31 -2.49
CA MET A 226 9.88 9.78 -1.43
C MET A 226 9.05 8.61 -1.95
N THR A 227 8.87 7.60 -1.09
CA THR A 227 7.90 6.52 -1.31
C THR A 227 6.50 6.98 -0.96
N ALA A 228 5.53 6.47 -1.71
CA ALA A 228 4.13 6.78 -1.55
C ALA A 228 3.27 5.55 -1.79
N ASN A 229 2.16 5.46 -1.07
CA ASN A 229 1.07 4.55 -1.35
C ASN A 229 -0.01 5.31 -2.11
N VAL A 230 -0.47 4.73 -3.21
CA VAL A 230 -1.51 5.31 -4.05
C VAL A 230 -2.72 4.39 -4.01
N THR A 231 -3.88 4.96 -3.71
CA THR A 231 -5.16 4.28 -3.74
C THR A 231 -5.97 4.83 -4.92
N PHE A 232 -6.23 4.01 -5.93
CA PHE A 232 -7.11 4.35 -7.05
C PHE A 232 -8.56 3.96 -6.71
N TYR A 233 -9.51 4.86 -6.94
CA TYR A 233 -10.94 4.64 -6.71
C TYR A 233 -11.62 4.24 -8.02
N VAL A 234 -11.51 2.96 -8.38
CA VAL A 234 -11.89 2.44 -9.70
C VAL A 234 -13.40 2.43 -9.93
N THR A 235 -14.16 2.10 -8.90
CA THR A 235 -15.62 2.07 -9.00
C THR A 235 -16.26 2.40 -7.68
N GLN A 236 -17.24 3.28 -7.72
CA GLN A 236 -18.13 3.56 -6.61
C GLN A 236 -19.56 3.22 -7.04
N LYS A 237 -20.18 2.28 -6.36
CA LYS A 237 -21.62 2.00 -6.48
C LYS A 237 -22.33 2.40 -5.20
N LYS A 238 -23.41 3.11 -5.32
CA LYS A 238 -24.22 3.56 -4.18
C LYS A 238 -25.53 2.79 -4.15
N ASP A 239 -26.02 2.57 -2.92
CA ASP A 239 -27.34 1.97 -2.67
C ASP A 239 -27.52 0.58 -3.32
N ILE A 240 -26.48 -0.26 -3.27
CA ILE A 240 -26.52 -1.65 -3.75
C ILE A 240 -26.64 -2.62 -2.58
N LEU A 241 -27.24 -3.79 -2.83
CA LEU A 241 -27.36 -4.84 -1.83
C LEU A 241 -26.02 -5.52 -1.60
N LEU A 242 -25.56 -5.55 -0.35
CA LEU A 242 -24.25 -6.05 0.04
C LEU A 242 -24.34 -7.32 0.88
N VAL A 243 -23.42 -8.23 0.66
CA VAL A 243 -23.18 -9.42 1.48
C VAL A 243 -21.72 -9.53 1.87
N ALA A 244 -21.45 -9.94 3.11
CA ALA A 244 -20.09 -10.22 3.55
C ALA A 244 -19.53 -11.43 2.76
N ASN A 245 -18.29 -11.29 2.24
CA ASN A 245 -17.66 -12.35 1.44
C ASN A 245 -17.52 -13.66 2.22
N GLU A 246 -17.40 -13.60 3.56
CA GLU A 246 -17.36 -14.78 4.43
C GLU A 246 -18.66 -15.63 4.38
N ALA A 247 -19.78 -15.04 3.93
CA ALA A 247 -21.06 -15.74 3.79
C ALA A 247 -21.22 -16.46 2.45
N LEU A 248 -20.40 -16.10 1.46
CA LEU A 248 -20.44 -16.69 0.13
C LEU A 248 -19.76 -18.06 0.10
N LYS A 249 -20.38 -19.02 -0.57
CA LYS A 249 -19.82 -20.35 -0.83
C LYS A 249 -19.98 -20.69 -2.30
N VAL A 250 -19.01 -21.41 -2.83
CA VAL A 250 -19.11 -21.94 -4.20
C VAL A 250 -19.45 -23.44 -4.10
N GLN A 251 -20.58 -23.84 -4.67
CA GLN A 251 -21.01 -25.23 -4.77
C GLN A 251 -21.37 -25.56 -6.22
N ASN A 252 -20.79 -26.63 -6.75
CA ASN A 252 -21.04 -27.08 -8.13
C ASN A 252 -20.84 -25.99 -9.21
N GLY A 253 -19.92 -25.03 -8.97
CA GLY A 253 -19.65 -23.92 -9.89
C GLY A 253 -20.61 -22.73 -9.76
N ALA A 254 -21.63 -22.80 -8.90
CA ALA A 254 -22.54 -21.69 -8.58
C ALA A 254 -22.18 -21.06 -7.24
N THR A 255 -22.35 -19.75 -7.13
CA THR A 255 -22.21 -19.02 -5.86
C THR A 255 -23.53 -19.14 -5.08
N VAL A 256 -23.43 -19.64 -3.85
CA VAL A 256 -24.60 -19.88 -2.99
C VAL A 256 -24.45 -19.15 -1.66
N LEU A 257 -25.58 -18.77 -1.09
CA LEU A 257 -25.72 -18.14 0.21
C LEU A 257 -26.64 -18.98 1.10
N LEU A 258 -26.29 -19.17 2.37
CA LEU A 258 -27.18 -19.70 3.35
C LEU A 258 -28.07 -18.60 3.88
N VAL A 259 -29.36 -18.66 3.63
CA VAL A 259 -30.37 -17.69 4.07
C VAL A 259 -31.25 -18.33 5.16
N LYS A 260 -31.60 -17.53 6.17
CA LYS A 260 -32.50 -17.95 7.23
C LYS A 260 -33.94 -18.02 6.71
N SER A 261 -34.54 -19.23 6.70
CA SER A 261 -35.96 -19.40 6.40
C SER A 261 -36.83 -18.83 7.52
N PRO A 262 -38.11 -18.50 7.27
CA PRO A 262 -39.07 -18.13 8.32
C PRO A 262 -39.15 -19.13 9.50
N ASP A 263 -38.90 -20.41 9.22
CA ASP A 263 -38.82 -21.48 10.22
C ASP A 263 -37.48 -21.46 11.03
N GLY A 264 -36.60 -20.50 10.79
CA GLY A 264 -35.32 -20.38 11.48
C GLY A 264 -34.22 -21.33 10.97
N LYS A 265 -34.48 -22.15 9.96
CA LYS A 265 -33.53 -23.12 9.39
C LYS A 265 -32.70 -22.49 8.26
N PRO A 266 -31.42 -22.87 8.09
CA PRO A 266 -30.64 -22.44 6.96
C PRO A 266 -31.10 -23.10 5.67
N VAL A 267 -31.36 -22.29 4.65
CA VAL A 267 -31.70 -22.76 3.29
C VAL A 267 -30.62 -22.24 2.35
N THR A 268 -30.06 -23.10 1.52
CA THR A 268 -29.11 -22.74 0.49
C THR A 268 -29.85 -22.10 -0.68
N ARG A 269 -29.45 -20.89 -1.06
CA ARG A 269 -30.02 -20.20 -2.22
C ARG A 269 -28.88 -19.81 -3.17
N GLU A 270 -29.07 -20.06 -4.44
CA GLU A 270 -28.16 -19.61 -5.49
C GLU A 270 -28.33 -18.10 -5.70
N ILE A 271 -27.23 -17.38 -5.80
CA ILE A 271 -27.19 -15.94 -5.97
C ILE A 271 -26.24 -15.55 -7.11
N LYS A 272 -26.53 -14.40 -7.73
CA LYS A 272 -25.61 -13.77 -8.66
C LYS A 272 -24.90 -12.63 -7.95
N VAL A 273 -23.58 -12.71 -7.91
CA VAL A 273 -22.73 -11.67 -7.32
C VAL A 273 -22.15 -10.78 -8.41
N GLY A 274 -21.98 -9.50 -8.09
CA GLY A 274 -21.34 -8.52 -8.93
C GLY A 274 -19.93 -8.18 -8.43
N MET A 275 -19.69 -6.88 -8.23
CA MET A 275 -18.41 -6.38 -7.77
C MET A 275 -18.14 -6.70 -6.30
N SER A 276 -16.84 -6.74 -5.94
CA SER A 276 -16.41 -6.98 -4.57
C SER A 276 -15.25 -6.07 -4.19
N ASP A 277 -15.23 -5.60 -2.93
CA ASP A 277 -14.12 -4.85 -2.33
C ASP A 277 -13.17 -5.73 -1.50
N GLY A 278 -13.35 -7.07 -1.57
CA GLY A 278 -12.60 -8.03 -0.76
C GLY A 278 -13.25 -8.34 0.60
N LYS A 279 -14.12 -7.47 1.15
CA LYS A 279 -14.89 -7.68 2.39
C LYS A 279 -16.36 -7.94 2.11
N PHE A 280 -16.91 -7.17 1.21
CA PHE A 280 -18.30 -7.24 0.76
C PHE A 280 -18.38 -7.49 -0.74
N SER A 281 -19.42 -8.17 -1.15
CA SER A 281 -19.78 -8.33 -2.56
C SER A 281 -21.19 -7.80 -2.82
N GLU A 282 -21.35 -7.22 -4.00
CA GLU A 282 -22.65 -6.81 -4.54
C GLU A 282 -23.49 -8.03 -4.86
N ILE A 283 -24.76 -8.01 -4.51
CA ILE A 283 -25.74 -9.00 -4.92
C ILE A 283 -26.57 -8.40 -6.06
N LEU A 284 -26.55 -9.09 -7.20
CA LEU A 284 -27.33 -8.70 -8.37
C LEU A 284 -28.71 -9.36 -8.42
N ASP A 285 -28.81 -10.60 -7.91
CA ASP A 285 -30.02 -11.41 -7.96
C ASP A 285 -29.99 -12.54 -6.95
N GLY A 286 -31.16 -13.02 -6.52
CA GLY A 286 -31.32 -14.24 -5.68
C GLY A 286 -31.78 -13.99 -4.25
N VAL A 287 -31.66 -12.78 -3.69
CA VAL A 287 -32.08 -12.42 -2.33
C VAL A 287 -32.55 -10.98 -2.25
N GLU A 288 -33.32 -10.66 -1.21
CA GLU A 288 -33.88 -9.33 -0.96
C GLU A 288 -33.27 -8.65 0.25
N GLU A 289 -33.45 -7.30 0.30
CA GLU A 289 -33.03 -6.51 1.43
C GLU A 289 -33.77 -6.92 2.72
N GLY A 290 -33.03 -7.03 3.82
CA GLY A 290 -33.58 -7.43 5.13
C GLY A 290 -33.54 -8.94 5.38
N GLU A 291 -33.29 -9.79 4.37
CA GLU A 291 -33.04 -11.22 4.59
C GLU A 291 -31.76 -11.42 5.41
N VAL A 292 -31.70 -12.54 6.14
CA VAL A 292 -30.58 -12.84 7.03
C VAL A 292 -29.72 -13.94 6.42
N ALA A 293 -28.49 -13.58 6.07
CA ALA A 293 -27.45 -14.52 5.66
C ALA A 293 -26.85 -15.22 6.89
N MET A 294 -26.57 -16.52 6.78
CA MET A 294 -26.01 -17.34 7.85
C MET A 294 -24.64 -17.89 7.46
N VAL A 295 -23.65 -17.69 8.33
CA VAL A 295 -22.30 -18.27 8.16
C VAL A 295 -22.11 -19.36 9.20
N ALA A 296 -21.88 -20.59 8.74
CA ALA A 296 -21.58 -21.69 9.64
C ALA A 296 -20.21 -21.47 10.29
N GLN A 297 -20.19 -21.29 11.59
CA GLN A 297 -18.98 -21.32 12.41
C GLN A 297 -18.79 -22.72 12.97
N VAL A 298 -17.77 -23.41 12.51
CA VAL A 298 -17.33 -24.63 13.18
C VAL A 298 -16.62 -24.18 14.46
N ARG A 299 -17.29 -24.23 15.61
CA ARG A 299 -16.58 -24.18 16.88
C ARG A 299 -15.69 -25.43 16.95
N LEU A 300 -14.41 -25.27 16.70
CA LEU A 300 -13.43 -26.22 17.16
C LEU A 300 -13.58 -26.22 18.69
N SER A 301 -14.27 -27.24 19.24
CA SER A 301 -14.28 -27.48 20.67
C SER A 301 -12.80 -27.50 21.07
N ASN A 302 -12.40 -26.63 21.99
CA ASN A 302 -11.12 -26.75 22.66
C ASN A 302 -11.12 -28.14 23.32
N GLU A 303 -10.68 -29.16 22.59
CA GLU A 303 -10.28 -30.40 23.22
C GLU A 303 -9.26 -30.03 24.27
N LYS A 304 -9.69 -30.14 25.54
CA LYS A 304 -8.77 -30.15 26.67
C LYS A 304 -7.63 -31.08 26.22
N ARG A 305 -6.44 -30.53 26.05
CA ARG A 305 -5.24 -31.31 25.78
C ARG A 305 -5.30 -32.51 26.69
N ALA A 306 -5.56 -33.68 26.12
CA ALA A 306 -5.47 -34.94 26.83
C ALA A 306 -4.07 -34.97 27.43
N THR A 307 -4.01 -34.87 28.74
CA THR A 307 -2.77 -35.09 29.48
C THR A 307 -2.33 -36.49 29.14
N ASN A 308 -1.24 -36.59 28.43
CA ASN A 308 -0.64 -37.85 28.02
C ASN A 308 -0.38 -38.68 29.32
N PRO A 309 -1.05 -39.81 29.56
CA PRO A 309 -0.90 -40.56 30.84
C PRO A 309 0.49 -41.17 31.04
N PHE A 310 1.37 -41.02 30.06
CA PHE A 310 2.77 -41.48 30.11
C PHE A 310 3.78 -40.37 30.25
N SER A 311 3.39 -39.15 30.70
CA SER A 311 4.35 -38.07 30.98
C SER A 311 4.90 -38.21 32.40
N PRO A 312 6.18 -38.63 32.64
CA PRO A 312 6.70 -38.90 33.97
C PRO A 312 7.13 -37.66 34.75
N MET A 313 6.70 -36.48 34.38
CA MET A 313 7.10 -35.22 35.04
C MET A 313 5.88 -34.33 35.28
N GLY A 314 5.37 -34.39 36.52
CA GLY A 314 4.34 -33.52 37.03
C GLY A 314 4.77 -32.05 37.00
N GLY A 315 3.96 -31.20 36.37
CA GLY A 315 4.22 -29.78 36.23
C GLY A 315 4.31 -29.06 37.56
N ARG A 316 5.43 -28.45 37.86
CA ARG A 316 5.56 -27.38 38.84
C ARG A 316 4.98 -26.07 38.25
N THR A 317 3.92 -25.61 38.81
CA THR A 317 3.38 -24.25 38.60
C THR A 317 4.42 -23.22 39.09
N PRO A 318 4.77 -22.19 38.31
CA PRO A 318 5.60 -21.11 38.80
C PRO A 318 4.77 -20.20 39.72
N THR A 319 5.14 -20.19 40.99
CA THR A 319 4.68 -19.25 42.01
C THR A 319 5.10 -17.83 41.62
N LYS A 320 4.12 -16.93 41.57
CA LYS A 320 4.25 -15.49 41.42
C LYS A 320 5.07 -14.94 42.60
N ARG A 321 6.32 -14.52 42.38
CA ARG A 321 7.07 -13.72 43.34
C ARG A 321 6.61 -12.26 43.29
N SER A 322 5.96 -11.84 44.35
CA SER A 322 5.83 -10.45 44.72
C SER A 322 7.16 -10.00 45.33
N GLY A 323 7.78 -8.99 44.82
CA GLY A 323 8.96 -8.37 45.38
C GLY A 323 8.80 -6.86 45.32
N GLY A 324 8.79 -6.24 46.45
CA GLY A 324 8.63 -4.82 46.70
C GLY A 324 9.89 -3.98 46.40
N PRO A 325 9.83 -2.70 46.79
CA PRO A 325 10.63 -1.63 46.18
C PRO A 325 11.92 -1.37 46.97
N SER A 326 12.92 -0.83 46.31
CA SER A 326 13.91 0.09 46.93
C SER A 326 14.90 0.66 45.91
N GLN A 327 14.95 1.96 45.97
CA GLN A 327 15.95 3.02 45.83
C GLN A 327 16.39 3.38 44.44
#